data_16ce905c2dcaac6c2060ad955d73f383
#
_entry.id   16ce905c2dcaac6c2060ad955d73f383
#
_cell.length_a   1.000
_cell.length_b   1.000
_cell.length_c   1.000
_cell.angle_alpha   90.00
_cell.angle_beta   90.00
_cell.angle_gamma   90.00
#
_symmetry.space_group_name_H-M   'P 1'
#
loop_
_entity.id
_entity.type
_entity.pdbx_description
1 polymer ?
#
loop_
_entity_poly.entity_id
_entity_poly.type
_entity_poly.pdbx_seq_one_letter_code
_entity_poly.pdbx_strand_id
1 'polypeptide(L)'
;MKRKAFSPHDDIYIQYLRNMEKHDMPVQHYHDGYEIFLMLGGKRYLFYDNICFTLERGDMAVLRPFDIHYAQSRDAEYYERFVLNFSETALSALLSREELRLLREKLVPCVVHLNEEQTELMLDFFKRVNGYFEKSGFLSEKLQHTALIQLVMYVVECTQGEQTVGL
;
A
#
# COMPACT_ATOMS: atom_id res chain seq x y z
N MET A 1 13.89 3.97 15.20
CA MET A 1 13.79 4.33 13.78
C MET A 1 13.04 5.65 13.67
N LYS A 2 13.65 6.71 13.12
CA LYS A 2 12.99 8.02 12.99
C LYS A 2 11.88 7.90 11.94
N ARG A 3 10.64 8.24 12.30
CA ARG A 3 9.51 8.35 11.37
C ARG A 3 9.85 9.43 10.33
N LYS A 4 10.10 9.04 9.09
CA LYS A 4 10.11 9.99 7.98
C LYS A 4 8.63 10.25 7.65
N ALA A 5 8.16 11.46 7.83
CA ALA A 5 6.84 11.84 7.36
C ALA A 5 6.85 11.75 5.82
N PHE A 6 5.75 11.31 5.22
CA PHE A 6 5.55 11.38 3.78
C PHE A 6 5.78 12.83 3.35
N SER A 7 6.71 13.02 2.41
CA SER A 7 6.89 14.29 1.75
C SER A 7 6.14 14.23 0.42
N PRO A 8 5.35 15.27 0.05
CA PRO A 8 4.69 15.33 -1.26
C PRO A 8 5.65 15.25 -2.46
N HIS A 9 6.94 15.23 -2.22
CA HIS A 9 7.99 15.14 -3.25
C HIS A 9 8.65 13.76 -3.35
N ASP A 10 8.26 12.80 -2.51
CA ASP A 10 8.80 11.44 -2.58
C ASP A 10 7.92 10.61 -3.55
N ASP A 11 8.47 10.22 -4.71
CA ASP A 11 7.76 9.39 -5.70
C ASP A 11 7.38 8.00 -5.16
N ILE A 12 8.08 7.52 -4.14
CA ILE A 12 7.82 6.26 -3.46
C ILE A 12 8.04 6.45 -1.95
N TYR A 13 7.05 6.05 -1.16
CA TYR A 13 7.14 5.99 0.28
C TYR A 13 6.70 4.62 0.78
N ILE A 14 7.51 3.99 1.63
CA ILE A 14 7.16 2.70 2.23
C ILE A 14 7.39 2.76 3.74
N GLN A 15 6.46 2.20 4.51
CA GLN A 15 6.55 2.12 5.95
C GLN A 15 6.07 0.77 6.46
N TYR A 16 6.92 0.09 7.24
CA TYR A 16 6.49 -0.95 8.15
C TYR A 16 6.21 -0.35 9.52
N LEU A 17 5.10 -0.72 10.12
CA LEU A 17 4.73 -0.29 11.46
C LEU A 17 4.10 -1.45 12.25
N ARG A 18 4.66 -1.69 13.44
CA ARG A 18 4.02 -2.48 14.48
C ARG A 18 3.76 -1.55 15.67
N ASN A 19 2.51 -1.38 16.01
CA ASN A 19 2.10 -0.49 17.09
C ASN A 19 1.32 -1.27 18.15
N MET A 20 1.74 -1.13 19.41
CA MET A 20 1.15 -1.77 20.59
C MET A 20 0.27 -0.79 21.39
N GLU A 21 0.05 0.40 20.87
CA GLU A 21 -0.77 1.44 21.48
C GLU A 21 -1.85 1.88 20.51
N LYS A 22 -2.96 2.39 21.04
CA LYS A 22 -3.99 3.02 20.22
C LYS A 22 -3.38 4.21 19.48
N HIS A 23 -3.44 4.14 18.18
CA HIS A 23 -3.01 5.24 17.32
C HIS A 23 -4.07 5.47 16.26
N ASP A 24 -4.86 6.49 16.48
CA ASP A 24 -5.89 6.92 15.55
C ASP A 24 -5.38 8.06 14.68
N MET A 25 -5.67 8.00 13.39
CA MET A 25 -5.51 9.13 12.51
C MET A 25 -6.62 10.12 12.82
N PRO A 26 -6.31 11.32 13.32
CA PRO A 26 -7.32 12.22 13.86
C PRO A 26 -8.17 12.88 12.76
N VAL A 27 -7.76 12.83 11.51
CA VAL A 27 -8.37 13.58 10.40
C VAL A 27 -8.42 12.73 9.13
N GLN A 28 -9.51 12.86 8.39
CA GLN A 28 -9.60 12.42 7.00
C GLN A 28 -8.50 13.09 6.18
N HIS A 29 -7.87 12.31 5.30
CA HIS A 29 -6.79 12.80 4.44
C HIS A 29 -6.83 12.11 3.09
N TYR A 30 -6.05 12.61 2.16
CA TYR A 30 -5.81 12.02 0.85
C TYR A 30 -4.33 12.17 0.48
N HIS A 31 -3.89 11.40 -0.47
CA HIS A 31 -2.56 11.48 -1.09
C HIS A 31 -2.71 11.76 -2.58
N ASP A 32 -1.67 12.32 -3.19
CA ASP A 32 -1.58 12.52 -4.63
C ASP A 32 -1.04 11.27 -5.39
N GLY A 33 -0.71 10.22 -4.66
CA GLY A 33 -0.30 8.92 -5.17
C GLY A 33 -1.26 7.78 -4.78
N TYR A 34 -1.00 6.61 -5.32
CA TYR A 34 -1.64 5.37 -4.88
C TYR A 34 -1.18 5.00 -3.47
N GLU A 35 -2.07 4.39 -2.70
CA GLU A 35 -1.71 3.75 -1.44
C GLU A 35 -2.08 2.27 -1.47
N ILE A 36 -1.15 1.41 -1.08
CA ILE A 36 -1.39 0.00 -0.82
C ILE A 36 -1.11 -0.24 0.67
N PHE A 37 -2.12 -0.77 1.35
CA PHE A 37 -2.10 -1.04 2.78
C PHE A 37 -2.24 -2.54 2.99
N LEU A 38 -1.25 -3.20 3.58
CA LEU A 38 -1.26 -4.63 3.87
C LEU A 38 -1.24 -4.87 5.37
N MET A 39 -2.28 -5.54 5.89
CA MET A 39 -2.34 -5.96 7.27
C MET A 39 -1.58 -7.26 7.51
N LEU A 40 -0.70 -7.25 8.52
CA LEU A 40 0.14 -8.39 8.91
C LEU A 40 -0.27 -8.98 10.26
N GLY A 41 -1.04 -8.23 11.06
CA GLY A 41 -1.52 -8.68 12.34
C GLY A 41 -2.35 -7.63 13.06
N GLY A 42 -3.11 -8.09 14.06
CA GLY A 42 -4.03 -7.24 14.79
C GLY A 42 -5.23 -6.80 13.95
N LYS A 43 -5.79 -5.65 14.31
CA LYS A 43 -7.01 -5.15 13.67
C LYS A 43 -6.90 -3.65 13.40
N ARG A 44 -7.46 -3.22 12.26
CA ARG A 44 -7.57 -1.82 11.88
C ARG A 44 -8.90 -1.55 11.21
N TYR A 45 -9.47 -0.38 11.43
CA TYR A 45 -10.70 0.08 10.79
C TYR A 45 -10.34 1.13 9.73
N LEU A 46 -10.58 0.80 8.47
CA LEU A 46 -10.41 1.71 7.34
C LEU A 46 -11.76 2.33 6.99
N PHE A 47 -11.80 3.64 6.96
CA PHE A 47 -12.96 4.42 6.52
C PHE A 47 -12.67 4.99 5.14
N TYR A 48 -13.52 4.64 4.20
CA TYR A 48 -13.50 5.12 2.83
C TYR A 48 -14.92 5.55 2.46
N ASP A 49 -15.09 6.78 2.00
CA ASP A 49 -16.39 7.42 1.89
C ASP A 49 -17.19 7.31 3.21
N ASN A 50 -18.34 6.66 3.19
CA ASN A 50 -19.17 6.42 4.36
C ASN A 50 -19.16 4.96 4.81
N ILE A 51 -18.20 4.16 4.32
CA ILE A 51 -18.10 2.73 4.62
C ILE A 51 -16.92 2.51 5.57
N CYS A 52 -17.10 1.61 6.52
CA CYS A 52 -16.05 1.18 7.44
C CYS A 52 -15.70 -0.27 7.16
N PHE A 53 -14.46 -0.53 6.77
CA PHE A 53 -13.91 -1.86 6.59
C PHE A 53 -13.10 -2.24 7.81
N THR A 54 -13.34 -3.45 8.32
CA THR A 54 -12.46 -4.04 9.33
C THR A 54 -11.36 -4.81 8.62
N LEU A 55 -10.11 -4.43 8.86
CA LEU A 55 -8.95 -5.06 8.24
C LEU A 55 -8.21 -5.89 9.29
N GLU A 56 -7.91 -7.13 8.94
CA GLU A 56 -7.17 -8.10 9.74
C GLU A 56 -6.00 -8.68 8.92
N ARG A 57 -5.22 -9.62 9.50
CA ARG A 57 -4.10 -10.24 8.78
C ARG A 57 -4.56 -10.82 7.43
N GLY A 58 -3.82 -10.50 6.37
CA GLY A 58 -4.10 -10.90 5.00
C GLY A 58 -4.98 -9.91 4.23
N ASP A 59 -5.60 -8.93 4.91
CA ASP A 59 -6.37 -7.91 4.21
C ASP A 59 -5.44 -6.86 3.59
N MET A 60 -5.67 -6.61 2.31
CA MET A 60 -4.99 -5.57 1.55
C MET A 60 -6.01 -4.58 1.02
N ALA A 61 -5.76 -3.29 1.27
CA ALA A 61 -6.54 -2.20 0.68
C ALA A 61 -5.72 -1.50 -0.41
N VAL A 62 -6.37 -1.16 -1.50
CA VAL A 62 -5.83 -0.34 -2.60
C VAL A 62 -6.64 0.94 -2.68
N LEU A 63 -5.96 2.09 -2.62
CA LEU A 63 -6.56 3.42 -2.71
C LEU A 63 -5.91 4.19 -3.85
N ARG A 64 -6.70 5.00 -4.55
CA ARG A 64 -6.22 5.83 -5.65
C ARG A 64 -5.81 7.22 -5.20
N PRO A 65 -5.06 7.94 -6.03
CA PRO A 65 -4.80 9.35 -5.81
C PRO A 65 -6.10 10.11 -5.52
N PHE A 66 -6.05 10.96 -4.49
CA PHE A 66 -7.14 11.85 -4.02
C PHE A 66 -8.34 11.14 -3.36
N ASP A 67 -8.31 9.83 -3.18
CA ASP A 67 -9.32 9.12 -2.40
C ASP A 67 -9.25 9.56 -0.92
N ILE A 68 -10.37 10.06 -0.39
CA ILE A 68 -10.47 10.52 0.99
C ILE A 68 -10.68 9.31 1.90
N HIS A 69 -9.77 9.11 2.82
CA HIS A 69 -9.81 7.99 3.75
C HIS A 69 -9.17 8.32 5.10
N TYR A 70 -9.37 7.45 6.07
CA TYR A 70 -8.63 7.44 7.34
C TYR A 70 -8.71 6.08 8.00
N ALA A 71 -7.77 5.78 8.91
CA ALA A 71 -7.72 4.51 9.59
C ALA A 71 -7.62 4.70 11.11
N GLN A 72 -8.37 3.89 11.88
CA GLN A 72 -8.44 3.94 13.34
C GLN A 72 -8.20 2.57 13.96
N SER A 73 -7.68 2.55 15.20
CA SER A 73 -7.54 1.34 16.00
C SER A 73 -8.80 1.03 16.80
N ARG A 74 -9.55 2.05 17.20
CA ARG A 74 -10.73 1.92 18.09
C ARG A 74 -10.43 1.09 19.34
N ASP A 75 -10.92 -0.15 19.39
CA ASP A 75 -10.78 -1.12 20.47
C ASP A 75 -9.61 -2.10 20.27
N ALA A 76 -8.91 -2.02 19.16
CA ALA A 76 -7.78 -2.88 18.87
C ALA A 76 -6.57 -2.53 19.75
N GLU A 77 -6.00 -3.54 20.41
CA GLU A 77 -4.84 -3.38 21.29
C GLU A 77 -3.55 -3.21 20.51
N TYR A 78 -3.43 -3.82 19.32
CA TYR A 78 -2.28 -3.67 18.46
C TYR A 78 -2.64 -3.83 16.99
N TYR A 79 -1.74 -3.38 16.12
CA TYR A 79 -1.76 -3.68 14.69
C TYR A 79 -0.34 -3.69 14.11
N GLU A 80 -0.20 -4.45 13.04
CA GLU A 80 1.03 -4.60 12.29
C GLU A 80 0.71 -4.49 10.80
N ARG A 81 1.43 -3.63 10.07
CA ARG A 81 1.13 -3.33 8.68
C ARG A 81 2.33 -2.84 7.88
N PHE A 82 2.27 -3.02 6.57
CA PHE A 82 2.97 -2.19 5.61
C PHE A 82 2.01 -1.16 5.00
N VAL A 83 2.57 0.01 4.66
CA VAL A 83 1.95 0.98 3.76
C VAL A 83 2.97 1.34 2.70
N LEU A 84 2.52 1.36 1.46
CA LEU A 84 3.26 1.82 0.30
C LEU A 84 2.46 2.91 -0.38
N ASN A 85 3.04 4.11 -0.49
CA ASN A 85 2.53 5.18 -1.35
C ASN A 85 3.48 5.33 -2.53
N PHE A 86 2.94 5.52 -3.73
CA PHE A 86 3.74 5.74 -4.93
C PHE A 86 2.98 6.58 -5.96
N SER A 87 3.76 7.38 -6.72
CA SER A 87 3.23 8.18 -7.80
C SER A 87 3.26 7.43 -9.14
N GLU A 88 2.51 7.92 -10.13
CA GLU A 88 2.67 7.43 -11.50
C GLU A 88 4.06 7.73 -12.07
N THR A 89 4.71 8.79 -11.60
CA THR A 89 6.09 9.12 -11.99
C THR A 89 7.04 7.98 -11.67
N ALA A 90 6.91 7.39 -10.48
CA ALA A 90 7.71 6.22 -10.10
C ALA A 90 7.53 5.03 -11.04
N LEU A 91 6.31 4.80 -11.53
CA LEU A 91 6.03 3.73 -12.48
C LEU A 91 6.52 4.07 -13.89
N SER A 92 6.41 5.33 -14.31
CA SER A 92 6.82 5.80 -15.64
C SER A 92 8.31 5.65 -15.91
N ALA A 93 9.11 5.44 -14.87
CA ALA A 93 10.54 5.14 -15.00
C ALA A 93 10.84 3.86 -15.80
N LEU A 94 9.87 2.92 -15.84
CA LEU A 94 10.02 1.62 -16.51
C LEU A 94 8.81 1.21 -17.38
N LEU A 95 7.67 1.89 -17.25
CA LEU A 95 6.44 1.59 -18.00
C LEU A 95 6.18 2.67 -19.07
N SER A 96 5.74 2.22 -20.22
CA SER A 96 5.25 3.10 -21.28
C SER A 96 3.92 3.76 -20.91
N ARG A 97 3.52 4.79 -21.64
CA ARG A 97 2.23 5.48 -21.45
C ARG A 97 1.03 4.55 -21.59
N GLU A 98 1.10 3.59 -22.53
CA GLU A 98 0.03 2.62 -22.75
C GLU A 98 -0.07 1.63 -21.59
N GLU A 99 1.05 1.12 -21.08
CA GLU A 99 1.09 0.24 -19.91
C GLU A 99 0.57 0.96 -18.65
N LEU A 100 0.92 2.24 -18.46
CA LEU A 100 0.38 3.05 -17.37
C LEU A 100 -1.14 3.23 -17.49
N ARG A 101 -1.66 3.43 -18.70
CA ARG A 101 -3.10 3.53 -18.94
C ARG A 101 -3.81 2.23 -18.54
N LEU A 102 -3.31 1.09 -18.98
CA LEU A 102 -3.85 -0.23 -18.64
C LEU A 102 -3.78 -0.48 -17.12
N LEU A 103 -2.68 -0.09 -16.49
CA LEU A 103 -2.52 -0.24 -15.04
C LEU A 103 -3.54 0.60 -14.25
N ARG A 104 -3.81 1.85 -14.65
CA ARG A 104 -4.85 2.70 -14.04
C ARG A 104 -6.23 2.07 -14.08
N GLU A 105 -6.57 1.37 -15.18
CA GLU A 105 -7.84 0.67 -15.32
C GLU A 105 -7.96 -0.53 -14.38
N LYS A 106 -6.84 -1.09 -13.94
CA LYS A 106 -6.76 -2.27 -13.07
C LYS A 106 -6.59 -1.93 -11.58
N LEU A 107 -5.87 -0.86 -11.26
CA LEU A 107 -5.71 -0.37 -9.89
C LEU A 107 -6.96 0.41 -9.46
N VAL A 108 -8.04 -0.30 -9.21
CA VAL A 108 -9.29 0.27 -8.69
C VAL A 108 -9.31 0.18 -7.16
N PRO A 109 -9.96 1.15 -6.46
CA PRO A 109 -10.09 1.09 -5.02
C PRO A 109 -10.82 -0.16 -4.58
N CYS A 110 -10.21 -0.94 -3.69
CA CYS A 110 -10.79 -2.19 -3.21
C CYS A 110 -10.14 -2.63 -1.89
N VAL A 111 -10.83 -3.54 -1.21
CA VAL A 111 -10.28 -4.38 -0.16
C VAL A 111 -10.34 -5.83 -0.63
N VAL A 112 -9.23 -6.55 -0.51
CA VAL A 112 -9.13 -7.97 -0.86
C VAL A 112 -8.51 -8.75 0.28
N HIS A 113 -9.05 -9.93 0.58
CA HIS A 113 -8.45 -10.86 1.51
C HIS A 113 -7.50 -11.82 0.78
N LEU A 114 -6.23 -11.75 1.11
CA LEU A 114 -5.19 -12.63 0.60
C LEU A 114 -5.14 -13.92 1.42
N ASN A 115 -5.01 -15.07 0.77
CA ASN A 115 -4.67 -16.28 1.49
C ASN A 115 -3.24 -16.23 2.06
N GLU A 116 -2.83 -17.22 2.84
CA GLU A 116 -1.52 -17.20 3.52
C GLU A 116 -0.35 -17.17 2.52
N GLU A 117 -0.41 -17.92 1.43
CA GLU A 117 0.64 -17.95 0.40
C GLU A 117 0.76 -16.58 -0.30
N GLN A 118 -0.37 -15.99 -0.67
CA GLN A 118 -0.43 -14.66 -1.27
C GLN A 118 0.08 -13.58 -0.29
N THR A 119 -0.28 -13.68 0.99
CA THR A 119 0.16 -12.75 2.04
C THR A 119 1.67 -12.80 2.21
N GLU A 120 2.27 -13.98 2.29
CA GLU A 120 3.72 -14.12 2.43
C GLU A 120 4.48 -13.63 1.18
N LEU A 121 3.97 -13.93 -0.02
CA LEU A 121 4.56 -13.43 -1.25
C LEU A 121 4.45 -11.89 -1.37
N MET A 122 3.30 -11.32 -1.01
CA MET A 122 3.12 -9.87 -0.96
C MET A 122 4.08 -9.24 0.05
N LEU A 123 4.22 -9.84 1.23
CA LEU A 123 5.16 -9.40 2.25
C LEU A 123 6.61 -9.40 1.75
N ASP A 124 7.00 -10.39 0.96
CA ASP A 124 8.33 -10.45 0.33
C ASP A 124 8.55 -9.29 -0.66
N PHE A 125 7.55 -8.95 -1.47
CA PHE A 125 7.64 -7.78 -2.34
C PHE A 125 7.79 -6.48 -1.56
N PHE A 126 7.01 -6.28 -0.50
CA PHE A 126 7.14 -5.12 0.38
C PHE A 126 8.54 -5.02 1.00
N LYS A 127 9.08 -6.14 1.50
CA LYS A 127 10.44 -6.19 2.08
C LYS A 127 11.52 -5.83 1.05
N ARG A 128 11.38 -6.28 -0.20
CA ARG A 128 12.32 -5.96 -1.29
C ARG A 128 12.29 -4.47 -1.61
N VAL A 129 11.11 -3.89 -1.80
CA VAL A 129 10.97 -2.44 -2.02
C VAL A 129 11.62 -1.69 -0.86
N ASN A 130 11.27 -2.02 0.39
CA ASN A 130 11.83 -1.38 1.59
C ASN A 130 13.36 -1.53 1.69
N GLY A 131 13.89 -2.72 1.37
CA GLY A 131 15.32 -3.01 1.47
C GLY A 131 16.19 -2.22 0.49
N TYR A 132 15.63 -1.75 -0.62
CA TYR A 132 16.36 -0.90 -1.58
C TYR A 132 16.35 0.58 -1.17
N PHE A 133 15.45 1.03 -0.31
CA PHE A 133 15.42 2.40 0.20
C PHE A 133 16.61 2.76 1.10
N GLU A 134 17.22 1.78 1.73
CA GLU A 134 18.40 1.98 2.58
C GLU A 134 19.70 2.13 1.77
N LYS A 135 19.65 1.89 0.46
CA LYS A 135 20.78 1.95 -0.45
C LYS A 135 20.69 3.19 -1.32
N SER A 136 21.83 3.76 -1.67
CA SER A 136 21.92 4.92 -2.56
C SER A 136 22.67 4.58 -3.85
N GLY A 137 22.37 5.32 -4.92
CA GLY A 137 23.04 5.23 -6.21
C GLY A 137 22.14 4.71 -7.33
N PHE A 138 22.54 4.94 -8.56
CA PHE A 138 21.77 4.67 -9.78
C PHE A 138 21.20 3.22 -9.86
N LEU A 139 22.00 2.24 -9.51
CA LEU A 139 21.55 0.83 -9.53
C LEU A 139 20.48 0.57 -8.45
N SER A 140 20.58 1.21 -7.29
CA SER A 140 19.60 1.10 -6.22
C SER A 140 18.25 1.69 -6.62
N GLU A 141 18.23 2.85 -7.28
CA GLU A 141 17.00 3.45 -7.82
C GLU A 141 16.33 2.53 -8.84
N LYS A 142 17.11 1.96 -9.75
CA LYS A 142 16.56 0.99 -10.74
C LYS A 142 16.00 -0.26 -10.07
N LEU A 143 16.64 -0.78 -9.05
CA LEU A 143 16.14 -1.93 -8.28
C LEU A 143 14.87 -1.57 -7.50
N GLN A 144 14.77 -0.36 -6.93
CA GLN A 144 13.55 0.14 -6.27
C GLN A 144 12.38 0.17 -7.25
N HIS A 145 12.53 0.82 -8.41
CA HIS A 145 11.48 0.89 -9.42
C HIS A 145 11.08 -0.49 -9.95
N THR A 146 12.05 -1.38 -10.19
CA THR A 146 11.77 -2.76 -10.62
C THR A 146 11.00 -3.53 -9.56
N ALA A 147 11.39 -3.42 -8.29
CA ALA A 147 10.70 -4.09 -7.18
C ALA A 147 9.29 -3.50 -6.97
N LEU A 148 9.12 -2.17 -7.09
CA LEU A 148 7.83 -1.52 -7.05
C LEU A 148 6.89 -2.07 -8.13
N ILE A 149 7.35 -2.16 -9.38
CA ILE A 149 6.53 -2.66 -10.48
C ILE A 149 6.13 -4.12 -10.25
N GLN A 150 7.04 -4.97 -9.78
CA GLN A 150 6.71 -6.36 -9.43
C GLN A 150 5.62 -6.42 -8.37
N LEU A 151 5.72 -5.61 -7.30
CA LEU A 151 4.71 -5.52 -6.25
C LEU A 151 3.36 -5.07 -6.83
N VAL A 152 3.34 -3.99 -7.61
CA VAL A 152 2.11 -3.42 -8.20
C VAL A 152 1.45 -4.40 -9.15
N MET A 153 2.21 -5.13 -9.98
CA MET A 153 1.66 -6.16 -10.87
C MET A 153 1.02 -7.30 -10.07
N TYR A 154 1.66 -7.72 -8.98
CA TYR A 154 1.09 -8.75 -8.10
C TYR A 154 -0.16 -8.27 -7.37
N VAL A 155 -0.22 -7.00 -6.96
CA VAL A 155 -1.44 -6.38 -6.43
C VAL A 155 -2.58 -6.48 -7.45
N VAL A 156 -2.32 -6.12 -8.71
CA VAL A 156 -3.33 -6.25 -9.78
C VAL A 156 -3.79 -7.70 -9.94
N GLU A 157 -2.90 -8.66 -9.92
CA GLU A 157 -3.25 -10.08 -9.98
C GLU A 157 -4.18 -10.49 -8.84
N CYS A 158 -3.83 -10.13 -7.60
CA CYS A 158 -4.65 -10.43 -6.41
C CYS A 158 -6.02 -9.76 -6.44
N THR A 159 -6.14 -8.57 -7.02
CA THR A 159 -7.40 -7.81 -7.04
C THR A 159 -8.38 -8.21 -8.15
N GLN A 160 -8.02 -9.14 -9.05
CA GLN A 160 -8.93 -9.64 -10.08
C GLN A 160 -9.78 -10.86 -9.61
N GLY A 161 -9.66 -11.29 -8.37
CA GLY A 161 -10.36 -12.45 -7.81
C GLY A 161 -11.74 -12.13 -7.23
N GLU A 162 -12.52 -13.19 -6.96
CA GLU A 162 -13.88 -13.09 -6.37
C GLU A 162 -13.90 -12.58 -4.92
N GLN A 163 -12.76 -12.58 -4.22
CA GLN A 163 -12.64 -12.11 -2.83
C GLN A 163 -12.43 -10.59 -2.72
N THR A 164 -12.51 -9.88 -3.83
CA THR A 164 -12.31 -8.43 -3.89
C THR A 164 -13.63 -7.70 -3.68
N VAL A 165 -13.66 -6.81 -2.70
CA VAL A 165 -14.76 -5.88 -2.46
C VAL A 165 -14.35 -4.50 -2.97
N GLY A 166 -15.06 -3.98 -3.97
CA GLY A 166 -14.84 -2.63 -4.48
C GLY A 166 -15.19 -1.57 -3.42
N LEU A 167 -14.43 -0.48 -3.41
CA LEU A 167 -14.63 0.69 -2.54
C LEU A 167 -15.46 1.76 -3.26
#